data_10015803817cc00cff358fcadee987c7
#
_entry.id   10015803817cc00cff358fcadee987c7
#
_cell.length_a   1.000
_cell.length_b   1.000
_cell.length_c   1.000
_cell.angle_alpha   90.00
_cell.angle_beta   90.00
_cell.angle_gamma   90.00
#
_symmetry.space_group_name_H-M   'P 1'
#
loop_
_entity.id
_entity.type
_entity.pdbx_description
1 polymer ?
#
loop_
_entity_poly.entity_id
_entity_poly.type
_entity_poly.pdbx_seq_one_letter_code
_entity_poly.pdbx_strand_id
1 'polypeptide(L)'
;MSKVTVYSTQSCQYCRMAKAFLEKHGVPYDSIDVGSDSKAAEKMIELSGQRGVPVITVDDEVIVGFDSQRLNELFGTVSPEEVNDVVIVGAGPAGLTAGVYCARKMLKTVIISENIGGQALESWAIENYMGYRMITGGDLMKKFEEQVRTLNLRLELDRVTGITKEANLFIVKTGSGAELKAKTLILAQGNRPKKLGVANEEQYLGRGLSICSTCDGPLYRGKKVAVVGGGNSALQTAIEMSEMVASVDLIVRTTIKADPVYVEKMKTKKNITVHLHTQVAEIEGEKFLSAITIKSSKGIEKKLTLDGVFIEIGWLPNTDMVEGLVALNPKKEIAVDCNSRSSVPGIFAAGDVTSTRSKQIIIAAGDGAKAALAAFDYLMSEWKE
;
A
#
# COMPACT_ATOMS: atom_id res chain seq x y z
N MET A 1 13.88 20.97 -29.27
CA MET A 1 13.20 20.53 -28.05
C MET A 1 11.91 19.89 -28.45
N SER A 2 11.63 18.69 -28.01
CA SER A 2 10.38 17.99 -28.32
C SER A 2 9.19 18.76 -27.76
N LYS A 3 8.10 18.82 -28.51
CA LYS A 3 6.86 19.46 -28.04
C LYS A 3 6.07 18.45 -27.21
N VAL A 4 5.95 18.71 -25.91
CA VAL A 4 5.23 17.83 -24.98
C VAL A 4 3.89 18.47 -24.59
N THR A 5 2.79 17.71 -24.69
CA THR A 5 1.47 18.14 -24.22
C THR A 5 0.87 17.09 -23.30
N VAL A 6 0.33 17.51 -22.16
CA VAL A 6 -0.32 16.62 -21.17
C VAL A 6 -1.81 16.95 -21.09
N TYR A 7 -2.65 16.05 -21.58
CA TYR A 7 -4.08 16.11 -21.41
C TYR A 7 -4.45 15.50 -20.06
N SER A 8 -5.09 16.28 -19.19
CA SER A 8 -5.27 15.93 -17.77
C SER A 8 -6.61 16.41 -17.21
N THR A 9 -6.96 15.96 -16.00
CA THR A 9 -8.00 16.56 -15.17
C THR A 9 -7.44 16.86 -13.79
N GLN A 10 -8.07 17.79 -13.05
CA GLN A 10 -7.58 18.25 -11.74
C GLN A 10 -7.60 17.13 -10.66
N SER A 11 -8.56 16.21 -10.73
CA SER A 11 -8.70 15.13 -9.78
C SER A 11 -7.85 13.89 -10.08
N CYS A 12 -7.23 13.81 -11.24
CA CYS A 12 -6.50 12.64 -11.70
C CYS A 12 -5.12 12.51 -11.03
N GLN A 13 -4.90 11.46 -10.28
CA GLN A 13 -3.63 11.16 -9.61
C GLN A 13 -2.51 10.90 -10.63
N TYR A 14 -2.75 10.06 -11.63
CA TYR A 14 -1.76 9.72 -12.66
C TYR A 14 -1.37 10.93 -13.52
N CYS A 15 -2.26 11.90 -13.69
CA CYS A 15 -1.95 13.16 -14.36
C CYS A 15 -0.96 14.01 -13.55
N ARG A 16 -1.13 14.04 -12.21
CA ARG A 16 -0.16 14.72 -11.33
C ARG A 16 1.20 14.05 -11.39
N MET A 17 1.22 12.71 -11.45
CA MET A 17 2.45 11.92 -11.55
C MET A 17 3.20 12.22 -12.85
N ALA A 18 2.49 12.27 -13.98
CA ALA A 18 3.07 12.60 -15.27
C ALA A 18 3.67 14.01 -15.29
N LYS A 19 2.96 14.99 -14.76
CA LYS A 19 3.44 16.39 -14.67
C LYS A 19 4.68 16.49 -13.76
N ALA A 20 4.64 15.88 -12.57
CA ALA A 20 5.77 15.86 -11.65
C ALA A 20 7.00 15.19 -12.28
N PHE A 21 6.82 14.12 -13.07
CA PHE A 21 7.90 13.50 -13.83
C PHE A 21 8.55 14.47 -14.81
N LEU A 22 7.75 15.15 -15.64
CA LEU A 22 8.25 16.09 -16.64
C LEU A 22 8.96 17.29 -15.98
N GLU A 23 8.38 17.85 -14.93
CA GLU A 23 8.97 18.94 -14.14
C GLU A 23 10.32 18.54 -13.55
N LYS A 24 10.41 17.36 -12.96
CA LYS A 24 11.65 16.80 -12.41
C LYS A 24 12.77 16.68 -13.43
N HIS A 25 12.43 16.28 -14.67
CA HIS A 25 13.40 16.12 -15.75
C HIS A 25 13.64 17.41 -16.53
N GLY A 26 13.08 18.54 -16.08
CA GLY A 26 13.23 19.84 -16.75
C GLY A 26 12.60 19.87 -18.15
N VAL A 27 11.62 19.00 -18.42
CA VAL A 27 10.93 18.91 -19.70
C VAL A 27 9.79 19.93 -19.73
N PRO A 28 9.85 20.97 -20.57
CA PRO A 28 8.75 21.91 -20.73
C PRO A 28 7.56 21.21 -21.39
N TYR A 29 6.35 21.46 -20.91
CA TYR A 29 5.14 20.88 -21.44
C TYR A 29 3.95 21.84 -21.39
N ASP A 30 3.00 21.66 -22.32
CA ASP A 30 1.70 22.30 -22.30
C ASP A 30 0.71 21.44 -21.53
N SER A 31 0.04 22.01 -20.52
CA SER A 31 -1.00 21.30 -19.75
C SER A 31 -2.39 21.71 -20.18
N ILE A 32 -3.18 20.75 -20.66
CA ILE A 32 -4.56 20.96 -21.13
C ILE A 32 -5.52 20.24 -20.19
N ASP A 33 -6.46 20.99 -19.57
CA ASP A 33 -7.51 20.41 -18.72
C ASP A 33 -8.72 20.01 -19.56
N VAL A 34 -8.83 18.71 -19.86
CA VAL A 34 -9.93 18.13 -20.63
C VAL A 34 -11.23 17.99 -19.82
N GLY A 35 -11.18 18.23 -18.51
CA GLY A 35 -12.37 18.27 -17.66
C GLY A 35 -13.20 19.55 -17.87
N SER A 36 -12.56 20.63 -18.29
CA SER A 36 -13.17 21.94 -18.51
C SER A 36 -13.28 22.33 -19.99
N ASP A 37 -12.57 21.65 -20.88
CA ASP A 37 -12.55 21.91 -22.33
C ASP A 37 -12.98 20.71 -23.16
N SER A 38 -14.22 20.72 -23.65
CA SER A 38 -14.80 19.63 -24.47
C SER A 38 -14.11 19.42 -25.80
N LYS A 39 -13.61 20.49 -26.44
CA LYS A 39 -12.88 20.38 -27.73
C LYS A 39 -11.51 19.72 -27.50
N ALA A 40 -10.84 20.06 -26.43
CA ALA A 40 -9.60 19.40 -26.03
C ALA A 40 -9.81 17.93 -25.70
N ALA A 41 -10.94 17.59 -25.07
CA ALA A 41 -11.31 16.20 -24.78
C ALA A 41 -11.54 15.40 -26.06
N GLU A 42 -12.26 15.96 -27.04
CA GLU A 42 -12.47 15.32 -28.36
C GLU A 42 -11.14 15.09 -29.08
N LYS A 43 -10.26 16.09 -29.11
CA LYS A 43 -8.93 15.96 -29.69
C LYS A 43 -8.07 14.90 -29.01
N MET A 44 -8.11 14.84 -27.69
CA MET A 44 -7.41 13.80 -26.91
C MET A 44 -7.91 12.39 -27.28
N ILE A 45 -9.23 12.23 -27.43
CA ILE A 45 -9.84 10.94 -27.82
C ILE A 45 -9.43 10.56 -29.24
N GLU A 46 -9.43 11.52 -30.17
CA GLU A 46 -8.98 11.30 -31.55
C GLU A 46 -7.52 10.82 -31.60
N LEU A 47 -6.63 11.43 -30.81
CA LEU A 47 -5.22 11.08 -30.76
C LEU A 47 -4.95 9.72 -30.08
N SER A 48 -5.67 9.41 -29.00
CA SER A 48 -5.36 8.27 -28.13
C SER A 48 -6.27 7.07 -28.30
N GLY A 49 -7.42 7.25 -28.96
CA GLY A 49 -8.45 6.22 -29.10
C GLY A 49 -9.22 5.91 -27.79
N GLN A 50 -9.00 6.69 -26.71
CA GLN A 50 -9.60 6.42 -25.39
C GLN A 50 -10.06 7.71 -24.68
N ARG A 51 -10.86 7.52 -23.61
CA ARG A 51 -11.40 8.64 -22.79
C ARG A 51 -10.66 8.84 -21.46
N GLY A 52 -9.72 7.97 -21.11
CA GLY A 52 -8.95 8.06 -19.88
C GLY A 52 -7.83 9.10 -19.92
N VAL A 53 -7.43 9.62 -18.76
CA VAL A 53 -6.31 10.56 -18.60
C VAL A 53 -5.28 10.01 -17.61
N PRO A 54 -3.98 10.39 -17.71
CA PRO A 54 -3.42 11.33 -18.68
C PRO A 54 -3.28 10.73 -20.09
N VAL A 55 -3.27 11.58 -21.09
CA VAL A 55 -2.69 11.29 -22.39
C VAL A 55 -1.56 12.28 -22.59
N ILE A 56 -0.38 11.80 -22.95
CA ILE A 56 0.82 12.60 -23.13
C ILE A 56 1.23 12.50 -24.59
N THR A 57 1.40 13.61 -25.27
CA THR A 57 1.97 13.61 -26.61
C THR A 57 3.38 14.17 -26.57
N VAL A 58 4.31 13.48 -27.24
CA VAL A 58 5.70 13.88 -27.41
C VAL A 58 5.95 13.92 -28.91
N ASP A 59 5.97 15.10 -29.49
CA ASP A 59 5.95 15.31 -30.95
C ASP A 59 4.79 14.52 -31.60
N ASP A 60 5.07 13.46 -32.36
CA ASP A 60 4.08 12.61 -33.03
C ASP A 60 3.73 11.34 -32.22
N GLU A 61 4.38 11.09 -31.11
CA GLU A 61 4.13 9.93 -30.26
C GLU A 61 3.03 10.20 -29.22
N VAL A 62 2.12 9.25 -29.07
CA VAL A 62 1.02 9.31 -28.09
C VAL A 62 1.21 8.25 -27.01
N ILE A 63 1.41 8.70 -25.78
CA ILE A 63 1.56 7.84 -24.58
C ILE A 63 0.23 7.89 -23.80
N VAL A 64 -0.34 6.71 -23.58
CA VAL A 64 -1.62 6.53 -22.89
C VAL A 64 -1.38 6.16 -21.44
N GLY A 65 -1.93 6.96 -20.52
CA GLY A 65 -1.68 6.77 -19.09
C GLY A 65 -0.33 7.33 -18.64
N PHE A 66 0.05 7.03 -17.40
CA PHE A 66 1.39 7.31 -16.89
C PHE A 66 2.29 6.10 -17.16
N ASP A 67 2.86 6.03 -18.35
CA ASP A 67 3.87 5.03 -18.70
C ASP A 67 5.25 5.55 -18.28
N SER A 68 5.65 5.18 -17.06
CA SER A 68 6.94 5.59 -16.48
C SER A 68 8.13 5.02 -17.25
N GLN A 69 8.00 3.83 -17.82
CA GLN A 69 9.04 3.21 -18.62
C GLN A 69 9.28 4.04 -19.88
N ARG A 70 8.23 4.33 -20.64
CA ARG A 70 8.35 5.08 -21.89
C ARG A 70 8.82 6.52 -21.66
N LEU A 71 8.33 7.17 -20.61
CA LEU A 71 8.77 8.50 -20.24
C LEU A 71 10.25 8.53 -19.80
N ASN A 72 10.74 7.51 -19.10
CA ASN A 72 12.16 7.38 -18.77
C ASN A 72 13.04 7.13 -20.00
N GLU A 73 12.59 6.37 -20.99
CA GLU A 73 13.29 6.17 -22.26
C GLU A 73 13.45 7.50 -23.03
N LEU A 74 12.42 8.35 -22.99
CA LEU A 74 12.41 9.62 -23.73
C LEU A 74 13.14 10.75 -22.99
N PHE A 75 13.01 10.83 -21.68
CA PHE A 75 13.44 11.99 -20.88
C PHE A 75 14.31 11.63 -19.67
N GLY A 76 14.45 10.33 -19.37
CA GLY A 76 15.17 9.87 -18.18
C GLY A 76 16.67 10.14 -18.31
N THR A 77 17.17 11.01 -17.44
CA THR A 77 18.61 11.21 -17.22
C THR A 77 18.98 10.61 -15.87
N VAL A 78 18.83 9.31 -15.70
CA VAL A 78 19.46 8.63 -14.56
C VAL A 78 20.91 8.44 -14.95
N SER A 79 21.83 9.19 -14.33
CA SER A 79 23.25 8.85 -14.42
C SER A 79 23.44 7.48 -13.72
N PRO A 80 23.84 6.43 -14.44
CA PRO A 80 24.05 5.10 -13.83
C PRO A 80 25.14 5.07 -12.75
N GLU A 81 25.91 6.16 -12.63
CA GLU A 81 27.04 6.28 -11.70
C GLU A 81 26.67 6.96 -10.38
N GLU A 82 25.45 7.49 -10.24
CA GLU A 82 25.04 8.21 -9.04
C GLU A 82 24.77 7.28 -7.86
N VAL A 83 25.63 7.31 -6.83
CA VAL A 83 25.44 6.54 -5.58
C VAL A 83 24.60 7.35 -4.61
N ASN A 84 23.52 6.75 -4.12
CA ASN A 84 22.66 7.30 -3.07
C ASN A 84 23.13 6.83 -1.70
N ASP A 85 22.96 7.65 -0.67
CA ASP A 85 23.20 7.21 0.69
C ASP A 85 22.12 6.20 1.12
N VAL A 86 20.85 6.47 0.74
CA VAL A 86 19.70 5.62 1.08
C VAL A 86 18.78 5.46 -0.13
N VAL A 87 18.41 4.23 -0.46
CA VAL A 87 17.22 3.95 -1.29
C VAL A 87 16.13 3.37 -0.40
N ILE A 88 14.95 3.99 -0.44
CA ILE A 88 13.76 3.55 0.29
C ILE A 88 12.82 2.87 -0.69
N VAL A 89 12.45 1.63 -0.42
CA VAL A 89 11.52 0.84 -1.24
C VAL A 89 10.13 0.87 -0.61
N GLY A 90 9.19 1.55 -1.26
CA GLY A 90 7.83 1.76 -0.80
C GLY A 90 7.57 3.18 -0.29
N ALA A 91 6.45 3.76 -0.72
CA ALA A 91 5.98 5.11 -0.35
C ALA A 91 4.66 5.07 0.46
N GLY A 92 4.50 4.06 1.30
CA GLY A 92 3.49 4.04 2.35
C GLY A 92 3.92 4.91 3.55
N PRO A 93 3.17 4.89 4.67
CA PRO A 93 3.47 5.66 5.87
C PRO A 93 4.90 5.47 6.38
N ALA A 94 5.42 4.24 6.35
CA ALA A 94 6.79 3.92 6.77
C ALA A 94 7.84 4.58 5.86
N GLY A 95 7.72 4.38 4.54
CA GLY A 95 8.70 4.89 3.57
C GLY A 95 8.70 6.41 3.46
N LEU A 96 7.52 7.05 3.44
CA LEU A 96 7.41 8.51 3.43
C LEU A 96 8.02 9.13 4.69
N THR A 97 7.74 8.54 5.87
CA THR A 97 8.33 9.01 7.13
C THR A 97 9.85 8.80 7.13
N ALA A 98 10.33 7.64 6.68
CA ALA A 98 11.77 7.39 6.55
C ALA A 98 12.44 8.45 5.66
N GLY A 99 11.81 8.79 4.52
CA GLY A 99 12.28 9.85 3.63
C GLY A 99 12.44 11.19 4.32
N VAL A 100 11.43 11.62 5.09
CA VAL A 100 11.49 12.86 5.87
C VAL A 100 12.68 12.87 6.82
N TYR A 101 12.92 11.77 7.55
CA TYR A 101 14.04 11.69 8.50
C TYR A 101 15.39 11.63 7.79
N CYS A 102 15.52 10.90 6.69
CA CYS A 102 16.74 10.88 5.87
C CYS A 102 17.07 12.28 5.32
N ALA A 103 16.09 13.00 4.76
CA ALA A 103 16.29 14.35 4.24
C ALA A 103 16.74 15.32 5.35
N ARG A 104 16.13 15.25 6.54
CA ARG A 104 16.54 16.08 7.69
C ARG A 104 17.94 15.76 8.20
N LYS A 105 18.45 14.57 7.90
CA LYS A 105 19.85 14.17 8.14
C LYS A 105 20.78 14.46 6.96
N MET A 106 20.29 15.18 5.94
CA MET A 106 21.04 15.56 4.74
C MET A 106 21.55 14.36 3.92
N LEU A 107 20.92 13.19 4.06
CA LEU A 107 21.25 12.00 3.29
C LEU A 107 20.71 12.11 1.87
N LYS A 108 21.53 11.76 0.88
CA LYS A 108 21.11 11.65 -0.52
C LYS A 108 20.17 10.46 -0.66
N THR A 109 18.88 10.73 -0.76
CA THR A 109 17.83 9.73 -0.61
C THR A 109 16.90 9.68 -1.82
N VAL A 110 16.57 8.47 -2.26
CA VAL A 110 15.53 8.19 -3.26
C VAL A 110 14.47 7.29 -2.63
N ILE A 111 13.20 7.67 -2.80
CA ILE A 111 12.06 6.81 -2.51
C ILE A 111 11.56 6.23 -3.83
N ILE A 112 11.40 4.91 -3.90
CA ILE A 112 10.87 4.22 -5.07
C ILE A 112 9.64 3.39 -4.71
N SER A 113 8.55 3.54 -5.45
CA SER A 113 7.28 2.86 -5.17
C SER A 113 6.36 2.86 -6.39
N GLU A 114 5.51 1.85 -6.53
CA GLU A 114 4.46 1.80 -7.55
C GLU A 114 3.35 2.84 -7.32
N ASN A 115 3.11 3.23 -6.08
CA ASN A 115 2.13 4.23 -5.69
C ASN A 115 2.57 5.01 -4.45
N ILE A 116 1.95 6.14 -4.19
CA ILE A 116 2.18 6.94 -2.99
C ILE A 116 1.01 6.74 -2.04
N GLY A 117 1.30 6.37 -0.78
CA GLY A 117 0.33 6.18 0.28
C GLY A 117 0.10 4.73 0.69
N GLY A 118 0.38 3.76 -0.20
CA GLY A 118 0.24 2.33 0.09
C GLY A 118 -1.18 1.99 0.57
N GLN A 119 -1.31 0.98 1.42
CA GLN A 119 -2.61 0.49 1.92
C GLN A 119 -3.40 1.53 2.76
N ALA A 120 -2.75 2.55 3.29
CA ALA A 120 -3.46 3.59 4.02
C ALA A 120 -4.53 4.29 3.16
N LEU A 121 -4.36 4.31 1.82
CA LEU A 121 -5.33 4.85 0.87
C LEU A 121 -6.69 4.14 0.91
N GLU A 122 -6.72 2.87 1.30
CA GLU A 122 -7.92 2.04 1.34
C GLU A 122 -8.81 2.33 2.56
N SER A 123 -8.28 3.07 3.56
CA SER A 123 -9.01 3.44 4.77
C SER A 123 -9.86 4.68 4.52
N TRP A 124 -11.14 4.51 4.55
CA TRP A 124 -12.06 5.63 4.32
C TRP A 124 -12.26 6.53 5.56
N ALA A 125 -12.05 6.00 6.78
CA ALA A 125 -12.09 6.74 8.04
C ALA A 125 -10.98 6.24 8.99
N ILE A 126 -10.08 7.12 9.39
CA ILE A 126 -8.99 6.87 10.33
C ILE A 126 -9.23 7.73 11.56
N GLU A 127 -9.56 7.09 12.69
CA GLU A 127 -9.84 7.76 13.98
C GLU A 127 -8.75 7.46 15.02
N ASN A 128 -7.79 6.61 14.68
CA ASN A 128 -6.71 6.13 15.55
C ASN A 128 -5.33 6.68 15.20
N TYR A 129 -5.25 7.69 14.34
CA TYR A 129 -4.02 8.42 14.08
C TYR A 129 -4.00 9.71 14.91
N MET A 130 -3.13 9.77 15.91
CA MET A 130 -3.04 10.91 16.84
C MET A 130 -2.85 12.24 16.08
N GLY A 131 -3.62 13.24 16.44
CA GLY A 131 -3.65 14.56 15.80
C GLY A 131 -4.91 14.82 14.97
N TYR A 132 -5.69 13.78 14.68
CA TYR A 132 -6.95 13.88 13.96
C TYR A 132 -8.07 13.18 14.73
N ARG A 133 -9.22 13.83 14.84
CA ARG A 133 -10.44 13.17 15.34
C ARG A 133 -10.91 12.12 14.33
N MET A 134 -10.85 12.46 13.05
CA MET A 134 -11.13 11.60 11.92
C MET A 134 -10.49 12.20 10.67
N ILE A 135 -9.88 11.36 9.84
CA ILE A 135 -9.31 11.74 8.54
C ILE A 135 -9.43 10.57 7.58
N THR A 136 -9.61 10.81 6.28
CA THR A 136 -9.56 9.74 5.28
C THR A 136 -8.11 9.33 5.03
N GLY A 137 -7.91 8.07 4.59
CA GLY A 137 -6.57 7.60 4.21
C GLY A 137 -5.96 8.42 3.09
N GLY A 138 -6.76 8.81 2.09
CA GLY A 138 -6.33 9.68 1.01
C GLY A 138 -5.85 11.04 1.49
N ASP A 139 -6.60 11.71 2.38
CA ASP A 139 -6.22 13.01 2.92
C ASP A 139 -4.99 12.93 3.82
N LEU A 140 -4.89 11.87 4.63
CA LEU A 140 -3.71 11.65 5.48
C LEU A 140 -2.46 11.44 4.63
N MET A 141 -2.51 10.58 3.62
CA MET A 141 -1.37 10.30 2.76
C MET A 141 -0.99 11.49 1.88
N LYS A 142 -1.96 12.30 1.47
CA LYS A 142 -1.68 13.57 0.80
C LYS A 142 -0.83 14.51 1.66
N LYS A 143 -1.11 14.60 2.97
CA LYS A 143 -0.30 15.40 3.91
C LYS A 143 1.12 14.86 4.07
N PHE A 144 1.29 13.53 4.09
CA PHE A 144 2.62 12.91 4.10
C PHE A 144 3.39 13.23 2.81
N GLU A 145 2.75 13.09 1.66
CA GLU A 145 3.34 13.41 0.37
C GLU A 145 3.72 14.89 0.27
N GLU A 146 2.84 15.81 0.65
CA GLU A 146 3.11 17.25 0.68
C GLU A 146 4.36 17.55 1.51
N GLN A 147 4.51 16.94 2.69
CA GLN A 147 5.69 17.14 3.52
C GLN A 147 6.97 16.61 2.87
N VAL A 148 6.93 15.44 2.25
CA VAL A 148 8.07 14.86 1.52
C VAL A 148 8.51 15.77 0.37
N ARG A 149 7.54 16.30 -0.41
CA ARG A 149 7.81 17.18 -1.54
C ARG A 149 8.48 18.49 -1.16
N THR A 150 8.21 19.03 0.07
CA THR A 150 8.90 20.25 0.55
C THR A 150 10.38 20.04 0.84
N LEU A 151 10.84 18.80 0.95
CA LEU A 151 12.22 18.44 1.29
C LEU A 151 13.11 18.11 0.09
N ASN A 152 12.63 18.36 -1.14
CA ASN A 152 13.34 18.04 -2.39
C ASN A 152 13.82 16.58 -2.48
N LEU A 153 13.08 15.66 -1.85
CA LEU A 153 13.34 14.24 -1.95
C LEU A 153 12.97 13.73 -3.34
N ARG A 154 13.85 12.93 -3.90
CA ARG A 154 13.61 12.22 -5.13
C ARG A 154 12.62 11.08 -4.87
N LEU A 155 11.44 11.13 -5.51
CA LEU A 155 10.39 10.12 -5.43
C LEU A 155 10.15 9.57 -6.84
N GLU A 156 10.52 8.29 -7.02
CA GLU A 156 10.39 7.55 -8.26
C GLU A 156 9.15 6.65 -8.22
N LEU A 157 8.29 6.81 -9.22
CA LEU A 157 7.11 5.99 -9.39
C LEU A 157 7.45 4.82 -10.33
N ASP A 158 7.97 3.76 -9.73
CA ASP A 158 8.34 2.55 -10.43
C ASP A 158 8.28 1.35 -9.48
N ARG A 159 8.29 0.17 -10.05
CA ARG A 159 8.33 -1.09 -9.31
C ARG A 159 9.77 -1.55 -9.11
N VAL A 160 10.14 -1.92 -7.89
CA VAL A 160 11.40 -2.64 -7.66
C VAL A 160 11.22 -4.11 -8.05
N THR A 161 12.06 -4.58 -8.96
CA THR A 161 12.01 -5.95 -9.49
C THR A 161 13.08 -6.86 -8.89
N GLY A 162 14.15 -6.29 -8.34
CA GLY A 162 15.21 -7.06 -7.70
C GLY A 162 16.20 -6.19 -6.95
N ILE A 163 16.87 -6.79 -5.99
CA ILE A 163 17.92 -6.16 -5.19
C ILE A 163 19.10 -7.11 -5.11
N THR A 164 20.29 -6.62 -5.44
CA THR A 164 21.55 -7.37 -5.30
C THR A 164 22.54 -6.56 -4.49
N LYS A 165 23.54 -7.23 -3.93
CA LYS A 165 24.66 -6.59 -3.26
C LYS A 165 25.92 -6.79 -4.10
N GLU A 166 26.59 -5.70 -4.43
CA GLU A 166 27.86 -5.69 -5.16
C GLU A 166 28.89 -4.91 -4.35
N ALA A 167 29.92 -5.61 -3.88
CA ALA A 167 30.90 -5.05 -2.93
C ALA A 167 30.21 -4.38 -1.73
N ASN A 168 30.36 -3.06 -1.56
CA ASN A 168 29.81 -2.28 -0.45
C ASN A 168 28.52 -1.53 -0.82
N LEU A 169 27.98 -1.75 -2.02
CA LEU A 169 26.78 -1.10 -2.54
C LEU A 169 25.65 -2.10 -2.78
N PHE A 170 24.44 -1.61 -2.68
CA PHE A 170 23.24 -2.30 -3.11
C PHE A 170 22.80 -1.77 -4.48
N ILE A 171 22.45 -2.68 -5.37
CA ILE A 171 21.89 -2.36 -6.69
C ILE A 171 20.40 -2.69 -6.66
N VAL A 172 19.59 -1.68 -6.83
CA VAL A 172 18.12 -1.79 -6.87
C VAL A 172 17.67 -1.69 -8.33
N LYS A 173 17.12 -2.78 -8.85
CA LYS A 173 16.60 -2.87 -10.22
C LYS A 173 15.13 -2.52 -10.26
N THR A 174 14.73 -1.79 -11.27
CA THR A 174 13.36 -1.31 -11.43
C THR A 174 12.65 -1.92 -12.62
N GLY A 175 11.33 -1.80 -12.67
CA GLY A 175 10.50 -2.28 -13.76
C GLY A 175 10.76 -1.55 -15.08
N SER A 176 11.16 -0.28 -15.03
CA SER A 176 11.58 0.51 -16.20
C SER A 176 12.99 0.16 -16.72
N GLY A 177 13.69 -0.79 -16.06
CA GLY A 177 15.06 -1.18 -16.42
C GLY A 177 16.15 -0.28 -15.84
N ALA A 178 15.80 0.72 -15.01
CA ALA A 178 16.80 1.54 -14.33
C ALA A 178 17.45 0.78 -13.16
N GLU A 179 18.71 1.13 -12.87
CA GLU A 179 19.44 0.62 -11.72
C GLU A 179 19.84 1.77 -10.81
N LEU A 180 19.50 1.67 -9.53
CA LEU A 180 19.88 2.62 -8.49
C LEU A 180 20.94 2.01 -7.60
N LYS A 181 22.06 2.73 -7.41
CA LYS A 181 23.12 2.33 -6.48
C LYS A 181 22.89 2.99 -5.13
N ALA A 182 23.02 2.25 -4.04
CA ALA A 182 22.82 2.74 -2.69
C ALA A 182 23.83 2.16 -1.69
N LYS A 183 24.23 2.98 -0.71
CA LYS A 183 25.05 2.53 0.44
C LYS A 183 24.20 1.77 1.44
N THR A 184 22.92 2.16 1.60
CA THR A 184 21.95 1.53 2.50
C THR A 184 20.57 1.44 1.89
N LEU A 185 19.76 0.50 2.38
CA LEU A 185 18.38 0.31 1.96
C LEU A 185 17.42 0.40 3.15
N ILE A 186 16.25 1.00 2.92
CA ILE A 186 15.11 0.89 3.84
C ILE A 186 13.96 0.21 3.08
N LEU A 187 13.62 -1.00 3.51
CA LEU A 187 12.57 -1.82 2.93
C LEU A 187 11.24 -1.49 3.63
N ALA A 188 10.33 -0.81 2.93
CA ALA A 188 9.06 -0.31 3.45
C ALA A 188 7.86 -0.63 2.52
N GLN A 189 7.98 -1.72 1.74
CA GLN A 189 7.01 -2.15 0.72
C GLN A 189 5.73 -2.76 1.29
N GLY A 190 5.60 -2.85 2.61
CA GLY A 190 4.39 -3.28 3.30
C GLY A 190 3.99 -4.73 3.03
N ASN A 191 2.71 -5.00 3.21
CA ASN A 191 2.07 -6.28 2.94
C ASN A 191 0.82 -6.06 2.07
N ARG A 192 0.21 -7.13 1.61
CA ARG A 192 -1.07 -7.13 0.90
C ARG A 192 -2.04 -8.10 1.57
N PRO A 193 -3.34 -7.77 1.68
CA PRO A 193 -4.33 -8.69 2.22
C PRO A 193 -4.50 -9.87 1.28
N LYS A 194 -4.76 -11.03 1.85
CA LYS A 194 -5.28 -12.15 1.07
C LYS A 194 -6.70 -11.84 0.65
N LYS A 195 -7.01 -12.09 -0.62
CA LYS A 195 -8.35 -11.90 -1.18
C LYS A 195 -9.24 -13.10 -0.91
N LEU A 196 -10.55 -12.86 -0.82
CA LEU A 196 -11.55 -13.93 -0.78
C LEU A 196 -11.58 -14.72 -2.09
N GLY A 197 -11.24 -14.04 -3.21
CA GLY A 197 -11.23 -14.61 -4.55
C GLY A 197 -12.63 -14.69 -5.18
N VAL A 198 -13.54 -13.83 -4.75
CA VAL A 198 -14.89 -13.72 -5.30
C VAL A 198 -14.99 -12.55 -6.28
N ALA A 199 -15.97 -12.61 -7.18
CA ALA A 199 -16.20 -11.54 -8.14
C ALA A 199 -16.53 -10.21 -7.44
N ASN A 200 -16.05 -9.11 -8.02
CA ASN A 200 -16.29 -7.74 -7.56
C ASN A 200 -15.79 -7.41 -6.14
N GLU A 201 -14.92 -8.24 -5.54
CA GLU A 201 -14.37 -8.03 -4.20
C GLU A 201 -13.76 -6.62 -4.04
N GLU A 202 -12.97 -6.18 -5.02
CA GLU A 202 -12.30 -4.89 -4.99
C GLU A 202 -13.26 -3.69 -5.03
N GLN A 203 -14.42 -3.85 -5.65
CA GLN A 203 -15.45 -2.82 -5.73
C GLN A 203 -16.01 -2.44 -4.35
N TYR A 204 -16.06 -3.42 -3.44
CA TYR A 204 -16.64 -3.23 -2.10
C TYR A 204 -15.61 -2.93 -1.02
N LEU A 205 -14.32 -2.96 -1.33
CA LEU A 205 -13.27 -2.58 -0.37
C LEU A 205 -13.45 -1.13 0.05
N GLY A 206 -13.56 -0.87 1.37
CA GLY A 206 -13.95 0.42 1.93
C GLY A 206 -15.43 0.81 1.73
N ARG A 207 -16.24 -0.10 1.12
CA ARG A 207 -17.67 0.10 0.88
C ARG A 207 -18.53 -1.04 1.45
N GLY A 208 -18.18 -1.46 2.65
CA GLY A 208 -18.80 -2.59 3.33
C GLY A 208 -17.88 -3.80 3.45
N LEU A 209 -16.82 -3.89 2.67
CA LEU A 209 -15.75 -4.87 2.82
C LEU A 209 -14.55 -4.19 3.48
N SER A 210 -14.07 -4.73 4.60
CA SER A 210 -12.96 -4.18 5.38
C SER A 210 -11.89 -5.24 5.65
N ILE A 211 -10.64 -4.78 5.78
CA ILE A 211 -9.47 -5.59 6.13
C ILE A 211 -8.87 -5.16 7.49
N CYS A 212 -9.52 -4.21 8.19
CA CYS A 212 -9.04 -3.67 9.46
C CYS A 212 -10.21 -3.42 10.43
N SER A 213 -10.46 -4.33 11.35
CA SER A 213 -11.51 -4.16 12.36
C SER A 213 -11.25 -3.01 13.33
N THR A 214 -9.99 -2.78 13.68
CA THR A 214 -9.58 -1.66 14.54
C THR A 214 -9.83 -0.30 13.88
N CYS A 215 -9.73 -0.23 12.54
CA CYS A 215 -9.94 1.00 11.78
C CYS A 215 -11.43 1.28 11.56
N ASP A 216 -12.15 0.30 11.03
CA ASP A 216 -13.50 0.47 10.50
C ASP A 216 -14.60 -0.03 11.46
N GLY A 217 -14.24 -0.85 12.44
CA GLY A 217 -15.19 -1.45 13.37
C GLY A 217 -16.20 -0.48 14.01
N PRO A 218 -15.77 0.69 14.51
CA PRO A 218 -16.67 1.69 15.11
C PRO A 218 -17.80 2.17 14.18
N LEU A 219 -17.60 2.13 12.85
CA LEU A 219 -18.59 2.53 11.83
C LEU A 219 -19.78 1.56 11.73
N TYR A 220 -19.60 0.36 12.28
CA TYR A 220 -20.62 -0.72 12.23
C TYR A 220 -21.37 -0.89 13.55
N ARG A 221 -21.31 0.10 14.45
CA ARG A 221 -22.04 0.04 15.73
C ARG A 221 -23.54 -0.18 15.50
N GLY A 222 -24.10 -1.23 16.16
CA GLY A 222 -25.50 -1.61 16.06
C GLY A 222 -25.91 -2.29 14.74
N LYS A 223 -24.95 -2.52 13.81
CA LYS A 223 -25.18 -3.16 12.50
C LYS A 223 -24.95 -4.66 12.54
N LYS A 224 -25.24 -5.35 11.44
CA LYS A 224 -24.97 -6.77 11.26
C LYS A 224 -23.70 -6.94 10.42
N VAL A 225 -22.75 -7.72 10.89
CA VAL A 225 -21.49 -7.91 10.17
C VAL A 225 -21.12 -9.39 10.04
N ALA A 226 -20.26 -9.68 9.08
CA ALA A 226 -19.58 -10.96 9.01
C ALA A 226 -18.09 -10.78 9.25
N VAL A 227 -17.45 -11.80 9.84
CA VAL A 227 -16.00 -11.93 9.93
C VAL A 227 -15.58 -13.20 9.21
N VAL A 228 -14.66 -13.10 8.27
CA VAL A 228 -14.20 -14.23 7.47
C VAL A 228 -12.81 -14.64 7.91
N GLY A 229 -12.67 -15.82 8.47
CA GLY A 229 -11.40 -16.38 8.97
C GLY A 229 -11.59 -17.34 10.12
N GLY A 230 -10.55 -18.06 10.49
CA GLY A 230 -10.60 -19.07 11.58
C GLY A 230 -9.35 -19.08 12.46
N GLY A 231 -8.45 -18.10 12.31
CA GLY A 231 -7.27 -17.91 13.15
C GLY A 231 -7.51 -16.93 14.31
N ASN A 232 -6.45 -16.63 15.07
CA ASN A 232 -6.52 -15.71 16.21
C ASN A 232 -7.09 -14.34 15.83
N SER A 233 -6.64 -13.75 14.73
CA SER A 233 -7.10 -12.46 14.23
C SER A 233 -8.63 -12.46 14.01
N ALA A 234 -9.17 -13.46 13.30
CA ALA A 234 -10.60 -13.55 13.03
C ALA A 234 -11.44 -13.69 14.31
N LEU A 235 -10.98 -14.51 15.29
CA LEU A 235 -11.70 -14.66 16.54
C LEU A 235 -11.61 -13.38 17.40
N GLN A 236 -10.46 -12.74 17.46
CA GLN A 236 -10.30 -11.45 18.14
C GLN A 236 -11.25 -10.40 17.54
N THR A 237 -11.23 -10.24 16.21
CA THR A 237 -12.16 -9.35 15.51
C THR A 237 -13.63 -9.69 15.79
N ALA A 238 -14.01 -10.97 15.72
CA ALA A 238 -15.39 -11.38 16.00
C ALA A 238 -15.81 -11.05 17.45
N ILE A 239 -14.91 -11.26 18.42
CA ILE A 239 -15.14 -10.95 19.84
C ILE A 239 -15.26 -9.42 20.03
N GLU A 240 -14.33 -8.64 19.49
CA GLU A 240 -14.35 -7.17 19.58
C GLU A 240 -15.61 -6.59 18.92
N MET A 241 -15.93 -7.02 17.71
CA MET A 241 -17.13 -6.59 17.01
C MET A 241 -18.40 -6.96 17.78
N SER A 242 -18.46 -8.12 18.42
CA SER A 242 -19.64 -8.55 19.19
C SER A 242 -20.02 -7.60 20.32
N GLU A 243 -19.08 -6.77 20.81
CA GLU A 243 -19.35 -5.78 21.88
C GLU A 243 -20.07 -4.53 21.35
N MET A 244 -20.04 -4.30 20.05
CA MET A 244 -20.53 -3.05 19.48
C MET A 244 -21.59 -3.21 18.37
N VAL A 245 -21.68 -4.39 17.75
CA VAL A 245 -22.60 -4.65 16.65
C VAL A 245 -23.82 -5.49 17.09
N ALA A 246 -24.87 -5.48 16.26
CA ALA A 246 -26.08 -6.27 16.56
C ALA A 246 -25.82 -7.77 16.46
N SER A 247 -25.09 -8.23 15.45
CA SER A 247 -24.72 -9.65 15.27
C SER A 247 -23.44 -9.80 14.44
N VAL A 248 -22.73 -10.89 14.70
CA VAL A 248 -21.53 -11.31 13.96
C VAL A 248 -21.77 -12.69 13.38
N ASP A 249 -21.63 -12.84 12.06
CA ASP A 249 -21.54 -14.13 11.38
C ASP A 249 -20.07 -14.49 11.16
N LEU A 250 -19.49 -15.44 11.91
CA LEU A 250 -18.11 -15.88 11.75
C LEU A 250 -18.04 -17.02 10.73
N ILE A 251 -17.43 -16.74 9.58
CA ILE A 251 -17.36 -17.66 8.42
C ILE A 251 -15.98 -18.32 8.41
N VAL A 252 -15.94 -19.63 8.60
CA VAL A 252 -14.70 -20.41 8.73
C VAL A 252 -14.66 -21.49 7.65
N ARG A 253 -13.71 -21.37 6.71
CA ARG A 253 -13.59 -22.28 5.55
C ARG A 253 -13.39 -23.74 5.93
N THR A 254 -12.65 -24.00 7.00
CA THR A 254 -12.37 -25.35 7.48
C THR A 254 -12.74 -25.49 8.96
N THR A 255 -11.76 -25.46 9.85
CA THR A 255 -11.90 -25.50 11.29
C THR A 255 -11.28 -24.26 11.91
N ILE A 256 -11.69 -23.94 13.11
CA ILE A 256 -11.07 -22.89 13.92
C ILE A 256 -9.66 -23.35 14.30
N LYS A 257 -8.67 -22.50 14.02
CA LYS A 257 -7.24 -22.72 14.31
C LYS A 257 -6.71 -21.71 15.35
N ALA A 258 -7.61 -20.96 15.96
CA ALA A 258 -7.26 -20.00 16.99
C ALA A 258 -6.91 -20.71 18.31
N ASP A 259 -6.14 -20.01 19.14
CA ASP A 259 -5.78 -20.48 20.48
C ASP A 259 -7.02 -20.70 21.35
N PRO A 260 -7.01 -21.70 22.25
CA PRO A 260 -8.17 -22.05 23.06
C PRO A 260 -8.78 -20.88 23.84
N VAL A 261 -7.96 -19.93 24.30
CA VAL A 261 -8.43 -18.74 25.04
C VAL A 261 -9.41 -17.90 24.24
N TYR A 262 -9.18 -17.73 22.94
CA TYR A 262 -10.10 -16.98 22.08
C TYR A 262 -11.34 -17.78 21.76
N VAL A 263 -11.22 -19.09 21.59
CA VAL A 263 -12.37 -19.98 21.34
C VAL A 263 -13.31 -19.95 22.54
N GLU A 264 -12.80 -20.07 23.76
CA GLU A 264 -13.62 -20.02 24.97
C GLU A 264 -14.28 -18.64 25.16
N LYS A 265 -13.52 -17.55 24.93
CA LYS A 265 -14.09 -16.20 25.00
C LYS A 265 -15.18 -15.97 23.95
N MET A 266 -14.99 -16.44 22.73
CA MET A 266 -16.01 -16.34 21.66
C MET A 266 -17.31 -17.08 22.05
N LYS A 267 -17.22 -18.28 22.66
CA LYS A 267 -18.40 -19.05 23.09
C LYS A 267 -19.27 -18.34 24.12
N THR A 268 -18.72 -17.38 24.86
CA THR A 268 -19.48 -16.58 25.82
C THR A 268 -20.35 -15.51 25.14
N LYS A 269 -20.15 -15.23 23.85
CA LYS A 269 -20.86 -14.20 23.11
C LYS A 269 -22.13 -14.75 22.48
N LYS A 270 -23.29 -14.18 22.86
CA LYS A 270 -24.60 -14.65 22.40
C LYS A 270 -24.98 -14.20 20.99
N ASN A 271 -24.31 -13.16 20.47
CA ASN A 271 -24.58 -12.57 19.17
C ASN A 271 -23.56 -12.97 18.09
N ILE A 272 -22.72 -14.00 18.33
CA ILE A 272 -21.84 -14.59 17.33
C ILE A 272 -22.44 -15.91 16.84
N THR A 273 -22.66 -16.01 15.53
CA THR A 273 -23.04 -17.24 14.84
C THR A 273 -21.86 -17.79 14.07
N VAL A 274 -21.47 -19.04 14.30
CA VAL A 274 -20.32 -19.66 13.63
C VAL A 274 -20.77 -20.55 12.48
N HIS A 275 -20.21 -20.33 11.30
CA HIS A 275 -20.41 -21.13 10.08
C HIS A 275 -19.13 -21.88 9.73
N LEU A 276 -18.99 -23.12 10.21
CA LEU A 276 -17.85 -23.98 9.90
C LEU A 276 -17.97 -24.60 8.51
N HIS A 277 -16.81 -24.96 7.91
CA HIS A 277 -16.72 -25.56 6.59
C HIS A 277 -17.46 -24.74 5.51
N THR A 278 -17.39 -23.42 5.64
CA THR A 278 -18.19 -22.48 4.83
C THR A 278 -17.27 -21.37 4.32
N GLN A 279 -17.50 -20.96 3.09
CA GLN A 279 -16.77 -19.86 2.47
C GLN A 279 -17.75 -18.83 1.88
N VAL A 280 -17.30 -17.61 1.69
CA VAL A 280 -18.04 -16.60 0.90
C VAL A 280 -17.98 -17.04 -0.56
N ALA A 281 -19.10 -17.07 -1.23
CA ALA A 281 -19.22 -17.41 -2.64
C ALA A 281 -19.51 -16.19 -3.51
N GLU A 282 -20.26 -15.21 -2.97
CA GLU A 282 -20.66 -14.01 -3.70
C GLU A 282 -20.83 -12.83 -2.74
N ILE A 283 -20.57 -11.62 -3.25
CA ILE A 283 -20.81 -10.35 -2.57
C ILE A 283 -21.82 -9.56 -3.40
N GLU A 284 -22.83 -9.01 -2.74
CA GLU A 284 -23.91 -8.28 -3.37
C GLU A 284 -24.11 -6.90 -2.77
N GLY A 285 -24.54 -5.95 -3.59
CA GLY A 285 -24.84 -4.57 -3.20
C GLY A 285 -24.85 -3.66 -4.42
N GLU A 286 -25.31 -2.43 -4.24
CA GLU A 286 -25.21 -1.39 -5.28
C GLU A 286 -23.94 -0.56 -5.11
N LYS A 287 -24.01 0.50 -4.28
CA LYS A 287 -22.86 1.35 -3.93
C LYS A 287 -22.07 0.78 -2.75
N PHE A 288 -22.77 0.15 -1.83
CA PHE A 288 -22.22 -0.49 -0.63
C PHE A 288 -22.66 -1.94 -0.59
N LEU A 289 -21.87 -2.78 0.04
CA LEU A 289 -22.20 -4.15 0.35
C LEU A 289 -23.49 -4.19 1.18
N SER A 290 -24.42 -5.08 0.83
CA SER A 290 -25.69 -5.26 1.55
C SER A 290 -26.01 -6.72 1.84
N ALA A 291 -25.34 -7.65 1.17
CA ALA A 291 -25.48 -9.08 1.40
C ALA A 291 -24.23 -9.84 0.93
N ILE A 292 -24.08 -11.06 1.47
CA ILE A 292 -23.16 -12.07 0.92
C ILE A 292 -23.90 -13.39 0.77
N THR A 293 -23.50 -14.20 -0.20
CA THR A 293 -23.87 -15.59 -0.28
C THR A 293 -22.72 -16.44 0.26
N ILE A 294 -23.01 -17.26 1.28
CA ILE A 294 -22.07 -18.23 1.82
C ILE A 294 -22.40 -19.64 1.33
N LYS A 295 -21.36 -20.45 1.07
CA LYS A 295 -21.49 -21.81 0.54
C LYS A 295 -20.76 -22.78 1.45
N SER A 296 -21.48 -23.78 1.95
CA SER A 296 -20.88 -24.84 2.76
C SER A 296 -20.13 -25.86 1.88
N SER A 297 -19.24 -26.66 2.49
CA SER A 297 -18.56 -27.78 1.83
C SER A 297 -19.49 -28.84 1.24
N LYS A 298 -20.75 -28.88 1.71
CA LYS A 298 -21.81 -29.76 1.18
C LYS A 298 -22.57 -29.13 0.01
N GLY A 299 -22.15 -27.95 -0.47
CA GLY A 299 -22.78 -27.24 -1.57
C GLY A 299 -24.05 -26.45 -1.19
N ILE A 300 -24.44 -26.40 0.09
CA ILE A 300 -25.59 -25.64 0.55
C ILE A 300 -25.23 -24.15 0.58
N GLU A 301 -26.02 -23.36 -0.13
CA GLU A 301 -25.88 -21.90 -0.18
C GLU A 301 -26.89 -21.23 0.75
N LYS A 302 -26.45 -20.13 1.38
CA LYS A 302 -27.28 -19.30 2.24
C LYS A 302 -26.91 -17.82 2.03
N LYS A 303 -27.91 -16.99 1.79
CA LYS A 303 -27.75 -15.54 1.72
C LYS A 303 -27.83 -14.93 3.12
N LEU A 304 -26.88 -14.07 3.43
CA LEU A 304 -26.81 -13.29 4.67
C LEU A 304 -26.94 -11.80 4.31
N THR A 305 -28.01 -11.17 4.76
CA THR A 305 -28.17 -9.71 4.67
C THR A 305 -27.40 -9.08 5.82
N LEU A 306 -26.43 -8.21 5.50
CA LEU A 306 -25.54 -7.59 6.48
C LEU A 306 -24.96 -6.28 5.94
N ASP A 307 -24.39 -5.49 6.84
CA ASP A 307 -23.91 -4.14 6.54
C ASP A 307 -22.40 -4.10 6.27
N GLY A 308 -21.67 -5.15 6.68
CA GLY A 308 -20.23 -5.20 6.49
C GLY A 308 -19.61 -6.58 6.65
N VAL A 309 -18.44 -6.75 6.02
CA VAL A 309 -17.62 -7.99 6.08
C VAL A 309 -16.19 -7.61 6.43
N PHE A 310 -15.63 -8.24 7.45
CA PHE A 310 -14.23 -8.11 7.84
C PHE A 310 -13.43 -9.34 7.37
N ILE A 311 -12.43 -9.10 6.52
CA ILE A 311 -11.59 -10.17 5.97
C ILE A 311 -10.40 -10.40 6.89
N GLU A 312 -10.36 -11.55 7.56
CA GLU A 312 -9.31 -11.94 8.51
C GLU A 312 -8.68 -13.30 8.13
N ILE A 313 -8.37 -13.45 6.83
CA ILE A 313 -7.77 -14.67 6.27
C ILE A 313 -6.25 -14.58 6.11
N GLY A 314 -5.67 -13.51 6.66
CA GLY A 314 -4.23 -13.27 6.73
C GLY A 314 -3.68 -12.34 5.65
N TRP A 315 -2.39 -12.05 5.80
CA TRP A 315 -1.63 -11.09 5.00
C TRP A 315 -0.52 -11.80 4.25
N LEU A 316 -0.06 -11.18 3.17
CA LEU A 316 1.10 -11.61 2.38
C LEU A 316 2.09 -10.46 2.38
N PRO A 317 3.22 -10.56 3.08
CA PRO A 317 4.29 -9.56 3.00
C PRO A 317 4.82 -9.46 1.57
N ASN A 318 5.14 -8.23 1.14
CA ASN A 318 5.70 -7.99 -0.19
C ASN A 318 7.22 -8.22 -0.16
N THR A 319 7.64 -9.47 0.06
CA THR A 319 9.04 -9.88 0.27
C THR A 319 9.65 -10.66 -0.89
N ASP A 320 8.91 -10.86 -1.98
CA ASP A 320 9.36 -11.66 -3.11
C ASP A 320 10.72 -11.15 -3.68
N MET A 321 10.91 -9.82 -3.73
CA MET A 321 12.14 -9.18 -4.24
C MET A 321 13.35 -9.26 -3.31
N VAL A 322 13.16 -9.67 -2.05
CA VAL A 322 14.22 -9.77 -1.03
C VAL A 322 14.38 -11.19 -0.50
N GLU A 323 13.70 -12.17 -1.10
CA GLU A 323 13.85 -13.58 -0.76
C GLU A 323 15.29 -14.03 -1.07
N GLY A 324 15.94 -14.64 -0.08
CA GLY A 324 17.37 -14.99 -0.16
C GLY A 324 18.35 -13.86 0.14
N LEU A 325 17.90 -12.59 0.20
CA LEU A 325 18.76 -11.46 0.55
C LEU A 325 18.75 -11.19 2.05
N VAL A 326 17.59 -11.21 2.71
CA VAL A 326 17.43 -10.97 4.14
C VAL A 326 16.72 -12.16 4.82
N ALA A 327 16.92 -12.32 6.13
CA ALA A 327 16.22 -13.34 6.90
C ALA A 327 14.71 -13.03 6.99
N LEU A 328 13.90 -14.02 6.61
CA LEU A 328 12.45 -13.98 6.73
C LEU A 328 11.99 -14.95 7.82
N ASN A 329 10.95 -14.56 8.57
CA ASN A 329 10.30 -15.45 9.51
C ASN A 329 9.38 -16.47 8.77
N PRO A 330 8.78 -17.47 9.46
CA PRO A 330 7.88 -18.46 8.83
C PRO A 330 6.64 -17.84 8.14
N LYS A 331 6.29 -16.59 8.45
CA LYS A 331 5.21 -15.84 7.79
C LYS A 331 5.71 -15.05 6.58
N LYS A 332 6.98 -15.21 6.20
CA LYS A 332 7.69 -14.45 5.16
C LYS A 332 7.84 -12.95 5.47
N GLU A 333 7.68 -12.51 6.71
CA GLU A 333 7.97 -11.14 7.14
C GLU A 333 9.48 -10.96 7.35
N ILE A 334 10.01 -9.77 7.05
CA ILE A 334 11.42 -9.44 7.29
C ILE A 334 11.68 -9.42 8.80
N ALA A 335 12.59 -10.26 9.25
CA ALA A 335 13.04 -10.27 10.64
C ALA A 335 13.87 -9.02 10.93
N VAL A 336 13.46 -8.22 11.91
CA VAL A 336 14.17 -7.00 12.35
C VAL A 336 14.39 -7.00 13.86
N ASP A 337 15.46 -6.30 14.28
CA ASP A 337 15.69 -5.98 15.68
C ASP A 337 14.89 -4.73 16.14
N CYS A 338 15.06 -4.31 17.38
CA CYS A 338 14.39 -3.13 17.94
C CYS A 338 14.79 -1.81 17.26
N ASN A 339 15.88 -1.77 16.50
CA ASN A 339 16.39 -0.65 15.74
C ASN A 339 16.03 -0.74 14.23
N SER A 340 15.10 -1.63 13.85
CA SER A 340 14.72 -1.87 12.46
C SER A 340 15.84 -2.42 11.56
N ARG A 341 16.94 -2.95 12.14
CA ARG A 341 18.02 -3.60 11.38
C ARG A 341 17.59 -5.00 10.93
N SER A 342 17.85 -5.31 9.67
CA SER A 342 17.68 -6.66 9.15
C SER A 342 18.88 -7.56 9.48
N SER A 343 18.86 -8.79 8.98
CA SER A 343 20.00 -9.72 9.08
C SER A 343 21.22 -9.30 8.25
N VAL A 344 21.10 -8.31 7.37
CA VAL A 344 22.17 -7.85 6.47
C VAL A 344 22.57 -6.44 6.84
N PRO A 345 23.84 -6.20 7.20
CA PRO A 345 24.34 -4.86 7.47
C PRO A 345 24.10 -3.90 6.30
N GLY A 346 23.54 -2.72 6.60
CA GLY A 346 23.15 -1.72 5.61
C GLY A 346 21.73 -1.89 5.07
N ILE A 347 21.00 -2.95 5.43
CA ILE A 347 19.58 -3.10 5.11
C ILE A 347 18.74 -2.96 6.37
N PHE A 348 17.80 -2.04 6.31
CA PHE A 348 16.80 -1.76 7.35
C PHE A 348 15.41 -2.07 6.80
N ALA A 349 14.45 -2.37 7.67
CA ALA A 349 13.07 -2.57 7.23
C ALA A 349 12.08 -1.94 8.22
N ALA A 350 10.95 -1.44 7.69
CA ALA A 350 9.98 -0.68 8.46
C ALA A 350 8.53 -0.96 8.04
N GLY A 351 7.61 -0.88 9.00
CA GLY A 351 6.18 -1.06 8.77
C GLY A 351 5.79 -2.51 8.55
N ASP A 352 4.70 -2.70 7.82
CA ASP A 352 3.96 -3.97 7.76
C ASP A 352 4.70 -5.12 7.10
N VAL A 353 5.76 -4.87 6.35
CA VAL A 353 6.63 -5.90 5.77
C VAL A 353 7.48 -6.61 6.82
N THR A 354 7.64 -6.03 8.01
CA THR A 354 8.51 -6.54 9.07
C THR A 354 7.80 -7.50 10.02
N SER A 355 8.58 -8.14 10.90
CA SER A 355 8.07 -8.99 11.98
C SER A 355 7.41 -8.21 13.14
N THR A 356 7.28 -6.88 13.05
CA THR A 356 6.54 -6.06 14.03
C THR A 356 5.10 -6.56 14.16
N ARG A 357 4.67 -6.85 15.39
CA ARG A 357 3.42 -7.55 15.66
C ARG A 357 2.18 -6.75 15.25
N SER A 358 2.18 -5.46 15.53
CA SER A 358 1.02 -4.60 15.30
C SER A 358 1.16 -3.84 13.99
N LYS A 359 0.19 -3.98 13.10
CA LYS A 359 0.18 -3.36 11.78
C LYS A 359 -0.80 -2.17 11.82
N GLN A 360 -0.27 -0.96 12.01
CA GLN A 360 -1.04 0.28 12.10
C GLN A 360 -0.27 1.42 11.42
N ILE A 361 -0.97 2.39 10.86
CA ILE A 361 -0.38 3.52 10.12
C ILE A 361 0.63 4.28 11.00
N ILE A 362 0.28 4.56 12.25
CA ILE A 362 1.15 5.29 13.17
C ILE A 362 2.38 4.47 13.59
N ILE A 363 2.25 3.15 13.72
CA ILE A 363 3.36 2.25 14.02
C ILE A 363 4.29 2.19 12.81
N ALA A 364 3.75 2.03 11.60
CA ALA A 364 4.52 2.03 10.37
C ALA A 364 5.31 3.34 10.18
N ALA A 365 4.69 4.48 10.46
CA ALA A 365 5.36 5.78 10.44
C ALA A 365 6.50 5.84 11.49
N GLY A 366 6.27 5.39 12.72
CA GLY A 366 7.30 5.30 13.77
C GLY A 366 8.45 4.37 13.39
N ASP A 367 8.14 3.22 12.80
CA ASP A 367 9.17 2.28 12.30
C ASP A 367 10.00 2.90 11.17
N GLY A 368 9.38 3.66 10.26
CA GLY A 368 10.09 4.41 9.23
C GLY A 368 11.09 5.40 9.80
N ALA A 369 10.69 6.16 10.84
CA ALA A 369 11.59 7.08 11.54
C ALA A 369 12.78 6.34 12.17
N LYS A 370 12.54 5.22 12.87
CA LYS A 370 13.58 4.38 13.46
C LYS A 370 14.56 3.85 12.40
N ALA A 371 14.04 3.31 11.31
CA ALA A 371 14.87 2.77 10.24
C ALA A 371 15.78 3.84 9.63
N ALA A 372 15.27 5.05 9.42
CA ALA A 372 16.06 6.17 8.89
C ALA A 372 17.16 6.61 9.84
N LEU A 373 16.88 6.70 11.15
CA LEU A 373 17.87 7.03 12.16
C LEU A 373 18.95 5.94 12.26
N ALA A 374 18.56 4.67 12.23
CA ALA A 374 19.50 3.55 12.25
C ALA A 374 20.36 3.48 10.97
N ALA A 375 19.79 3.83 9.81
CA ALA A 375 20.54 3.94 8.55
C ALA A 375 21.58 5.06 8.61
N PHE A 376 21.21 6.22 9.18
CA PHE A 376 22.15 7.32 9.41
C PHE A 376 23.30 6.91 10.33
N ASP A 377 23.01 6.29 11.47
CA ASP A 377 24.03 5.84 12.42
C ASP A 377 24.98 4.82 11.79
N TYR A 378 24.44 3.89 10.97
CA TYR A 378 25.23 2.93 10.21
C TYR A 378 26.17 3.61 9.22
N LEU A 379 25.70 4.60 8.47
CA LEU A 379 26.50 5.36 7.51
C LEU A 379 27.62 6.15 8.18
N MET A 380 27.39 6.65 9.41
CA MET A 380 28.36 7.43 10.15
C MET A 380 29.43 6.58 10.86
N SER A 381 29.10 5.34 11.24
CA SER A 381 29.97 4.56 12.14
C SER A 381 30.43 3.22 11.58
N GLU A 382 29.65 2.59 10.71
CA GLU A 382 29.89 1.20 10.30
C GLU A 382 30.19 1.06 8.78
N TRP A 383 29.62 1.94 7.94
CA TRP A 383 29.84 1.87 6.50
C TRP A 383 31.27 2.30 6.13
N LYS A 384 31.92 1.53 5.27
CA LYS A 384 33.29 1.79 4.76
C LYS A 384 33.26 1.76 3.23
N GLU A 385 34.02 2.64 2.62
CA GLU A 385 34.21 2.69 1.16
C GLU A 385 34.87 1.45 0.60
#